data_5ee4e2c2f228b9b5edace7717fc43854
#
_entry.id   5ee4e2c2f228b9b5edace7717fc43854
#
_cell.length_a   1.000
_cell.length_b   1.000
_cell.length_c   1.000
_cell.angle_alpha   90.00
_cell.angle_beta   90.00
_cell.angle_gamma   90.00
#
_symmetry.space_group_name_H-M   'P 1'
#
loop_
_entity.id
_entity.type
_entity.pdbx_description
1 polymer ?
#
loop_
_entity_poly.entity_id
_entity_poly.type
_entity_poly.pdbx_seq_one_letter_code
_entity_poly.pdbx_strand_id
1 'polypeptide(L)'
;MRVTILGAGTAIPAKDRSPAGIYAQVGREHLLLDAGPGTLQRLHAVGGSFLHLDRIFLTHFHLDHCLDMATMLFALRIPQPVRKKPLAIYGPHGLKTLYRKLNSAFEGWLEPPVYRAGQLAAFPIAGGQKMKGTPMYPLAIQELGEQTLRLNGYTVTTRRVDHYQTGAIGYRLQSGGKVLAYSGDTDTCQAIVELGKGADLLILECSMPDERKAGGHLTPSECGYIAAAARCKHLALTHFYPVFQGYDIRRRVRRFYKGRLTLGRDLLRVHV
;
A
#
# COMPACT_ATOMS: atom_id res chain seq x y z
N MET A 1 8.88 10.87 -9.66
CA MET A 1 7.72 10.14 -9.10
C MET A 1 6.78 11.14 -8.43
N ARG A 2 5.46 10.91 -8.45
CA ARG A 2 4.48 11.67 -7.67
C ARG A 2 3.86 10.73 -6.66
N VAL A 3 3.78 11.13 -5.40
CA VAL A 3 3.28 10.30 -4.31
C VAL A 3 2.16 11.06 -3.58
N THR A 4 1.09 10.35 -3.24
CA THR A 4 0.00 10.90 -2.43
C THR A 4 -0.30 9.92 -1.30
N ILE A 5 -0.24 10.39 -0.07
CA ILE A 5 -0.71 9.65 1.09
C ILE A 5 -2.24 9.73 1.04
N LEU A 6 -2.92 8.64 0.73
CA LEU A 6 -4.38 8.58 0.67
C LEU A 6 -4.98 8.49 2.06
N GLY A 7 -4.37 7.68 2.93
CA GLY A 7 -4.73 7.54 4.32
C GLY A 7 -3.50 7.47 5.22
N ALA A 8 -3.50 8.25 6.30
CA ALA A 8 -2.39 8.36 7.24
C ALA A 8 -2.74 7.81 8.64
N GLY A 9 -3.87 7.15 8.79
CA GLY A 9 -4.34 6.52 10.02
C GLY A 9 -4.25 5.00 9.98
N THR A 10 -5.01 4.38 10.88
CA THR A 10 -4.99 2.95 11.21
C THR A 10 -6.41 2.37 11.16
N ALA A 11 -6.59 1.13 11.61
CA ALA A 11 -7.91 0.52 11.80
C ALA A 11 -8.79 1.28 12.81
N ILE A 12 -8.19 2.04 13.73
CA ILE A 12 -8.95 2.81 14.74
C ILE A 12 -9.50 4.09 14.10
N PRO A 13 -10.83 4.28 14.07
CA PRO A 13 -11.42 5.47 13.47
C PRO A 13 -10.88 6.78 14.07
N ALA A 14 -10.50 7.69 13.19
CA ALA A 14 -10.11 9.05 13.54
C ALA A 14 -10.85 10.04 12.63
N LYS A 15 -11.09 11.25 13.11
CA LYS A 15 -11.87 12.26 12.39
C LYS A 15 -11.24 12.66 11.07
N ASP A 16 -9.90 12.70 11.00
CA ASP A 16 -9.10 13.30 9.94
C ASP A 16 -8.09 12.34 9.31
N ARG A 17 -8.14 11.05 9.67
CA ARG A 17 -7.21 10.03 9.18
C ARG A 17 -7.92 8.72 8.90
N SER A 18 -7.66 8.19 7.74
CA SER A 18 -8.18 6.91 7.27
C SER A 18 -7.08 5.86 7.19
N PRO A 19 -7.46 4.59 7.16
CA PRO A 19 -6.54 3.47 7.02
C PRO A 19 -5.54 3.63 5.88
N ALA A 20 -4.45 2.86 5.97
CA ALA A 20 -3.26 2.99 5.14
C ALA A 20 -3.54 2.82 3.63
N GLY A 21 -2.99 3.74 2.85
CA GLY A 21 -2.98 3.68 1.40
C GLY A 21 -2.09 4.78 0.83
N ILE A 22 -1.16 4.40 -0.05
CA ILE A 22 -0.25 5.32 -0.72
C ILE A 22 -0.42 5.17 -2.23
N TYR A 23 -0.79 6.23 -2.91
CA TYR A 23 -0.86 6.27 -4.36
C TYR A 23 0.44 6.84 -4.93
N ALA A 24 1.08 6.10 -5.83
CA ALA A 24 2.30 6.53 -6.49
C ALA A 24 2.17 6.47 -8.01
N GLN A 25 2.64 7.51 -8.69
CA GLN A 25 2.83 7.52 -10.15
C GLN A 25 4.33 7.41 -10.44
N VAL A 26 4.72 6.30 -11.09
CA VAL A 26 6.10 5.99 -11.46
C VAL A 26 6.17 5.82 -12.98
N GLY A 27 6.79 6.78 -13.65
CA GLY A 27 6.70 6.86 -15.11
C GLY A 27 5.25 7.03 -15.55
N ARG A 28 4.75 6.07 -16.34
CA ARG A 28 3.35 6.03 -16.81
C ARG A 28 2.47 5.11 -15.97
N GLU A 29 3.04 4.39 -15.01
CA GLU A 29 2.28 3.44 -14.19
C GLU A 29 1.70 4.08 -12.93
N HIS A 30 0.51 3.64 -12.58
CA HIS A 30 -0.27 4.02 -11.43
C HIS A 30 -0.24 2.88 -10.42
N LEU A 31 0.36 3.12 -9.27
CA LEU A 31 0.63 2.14 -8.25
C LEU A 31 -0.14 2.47 -6.97
N LEU A 32 -0.60 1.45 -6.28
CA LEU A 32 -1.14 1.55 -4.94
C LEU A 32 -0.25 0.72 -4.00
N LEU A 33 0.25 1.31 -2.92
CA LEU A 33 0.94 0.62 -1.84
C LEU A 33 -0.02 0.62 -0.65
N ASP A 34 -0.45 -0.55 -0.26
CA ASP A 34 -1.57 -0.85 0.62
C ASP A 34 -2.92 -0.32 0.13
N ALA A 35 -3.99 -0.96 0.59
CA ALA A 35 -5.37 -0.72 0.19
C ALA A 35 -6.31 -0.90 1.40
N GLY A 36 -6.12 -0.10 2.43
CA GLY A 36 -6.99 -0.07 3.61
C GLY A 36 -8.37 0.51 3.27
N PRO A 37 -9.37 0.30 4.14
CA PRO A 37 -10.73 0.77 3.93
C PRO A 37 -10.83 2.25 3.61
N GLY A 38 -11.56 2.60 2.55
CA GLY A 38 -11.74 3.97 2.08
C GLY A 38 -10.67 4.45 1.10
N THR A 39 -9.65 3.65 0.79
CA THR A 39 -8.58 3.98 -0.16
C THR A 39 -9.13 4.29 -1.55
N LEU A 40 -10.15 3.57 -2.02
CA LEU A 40 -10.74 3.82 -3.35
C LEU A 40 -11.43 5.19 -3.45
N GLN A 41 -12.18 5.58 -2.44
CA GLN A 41 -12.82 6.90 -2.39
C GLN A 41 -11.80 8.01 -2.36
N ARG A 42 -10.70 7.83 -1.60
CA ARG A 42 -9.60 8.79 -1.50
C ARG A 42 -8.78 8.88 -2.78
N LEU A 43 -8.56 7.75 -3.45
CA LEU A 43 -7.95 7.74 -4.77
C LEU A 43 -8.76 8.58 -5.76
N HIS A 44 -10.08 8.41 -5.76
CA HIS A 44 -10.98 9.22 -6.58
C HIS A 44 -10.92 10.72 -6.21
N ALA A 45 -10.92 11.04 -4.92
CA ALA A 45 -10.87 12.42 -4.42
C ALA A 45 -9.61 13.17 -4.84
N VAL A 46 -8.49 12.49 -5.11
CA VAL A 46 -7.26 13.11 -5.64
C VAL A 46 -7.16 13.09 -7.17
N GLY A 47 -8.24 12.73 -7.87
CA GLY A 47 -8.31 12.62 -9.32
C GLY A 47 -7.69 11.35 -9.89
N GLY A 48 -7.41 10.36 -9.04
CA GLY A 48 -7.00 9.02 -9.46
C GLY A 48 -8.21 8.14 -9.83
N SER A 49 -7.94 7.02 -10.49
CA SER A 49 -8.98 6.06 -10.85
C SER A 49 -8.48 4.63 -10.64
N PHE A 50 -9.28 3.81 -9.96
CA PHE A 50 -8.99 2.38 -9.80
C PHE A 50 -8.98 1.64 -11.15
N LEU A 51 -9.67 2.16 -12.17
CA LEU A 51 -9.62 1.63 -13.53
C LEU A 51 -8.24 1.78 -14.18
N HIS A 52 -7.44 2.74 -13.73
CA HIS A 52 -6.12 3.04 -14.27
C HIS A 52 -4.96 2.46 -13.46
N LEU A 53 -5.21 1.86 -12.29
CA LEU A 53 -4.15 1.21 -11.51
C LEU A 53 -3.49 0.08 -12.31
N ASP A 54 -2.18 0.07 -12.33
CA ASP A 54 -1.38 -0.99 -12.95
C ASP A 54 -1.07 -2.09 -11.96
N ARG A 55 -0.72 -1.68 -10.73
CA ARG A 55 -0.27 -2.61 -9.70
C ARG A 55 -0.72 -2.17 -8.33
N ILE A 56 -0.94 -3.18 -7.47
CA ILE A 56 -1.12 -3.01 -6.04
C ILE A 56 -0.01 -3.79 -5.34
N PHE A 57 0.60 -3.18 -4.34
CA PHE A 57 1.63 -3.77 -3.49
C PHE A 57 1.13 -3.75 -2.06
N LEU A 58 0.81 -4.91 -1.51
CA LEU A 58 0.38 -5.07 -0.11
C LEU A 58 1.58 -5.38 0.76
N THR A 59 1.73 -4.68 1.86
CA THR A 59 2.84 -4.91 2.81
C THR A 59 2.57 -6.13 3.69
N HIS A 60 1.34 -6.30 4.14
CA HIS A 60 0.84 -7.41 4.95
C HIS A 60 -0.69 -7.49 4.87
N PHE A 61 -1.32 -8.34 5.67
CA PHE A 61 -2.75 -8.65 5.51
C PHE A 61 -3.63 -8.22 6.69
N HIS A 62 -3.19 -7.25 7.51
CA HIS A 62 -4.13 -6.60 8.42
C HIS A 62 -5.18 -5.83 7.62
N LEU A 63 -6.40 -5.78 8.14
CA LEU A 63 -7.56 -5.29 7.40
C LEU A 63 -7.40 -3.83 6.96
N ASP A 64 -6.75 -3.02 7.76
CA ASP A 64 -6.48 -1.61 7.47
C ASP A 64 -5.39 -1.36 6.42
N HIS A 65 -4.79 -2.44 5.89
CA HIS A 65 -3.83 -2.40 4.79
C HIS A 65 -4.33 -3.08 3.51
N CYS A 66 -5.35 -3.95 3.57
CA CYS A 66 -5.67 -4.79 2.42
C CYS A 66 -7.17 -4.90 2.05
N LEU A 67 -8.10 -4.44 2.90
CA LEU A 67 -9.52 -4.78 2.71
C LEU A 67 -10.14 -4.16 1.47
N ASP A 68 -9.74 -2.95 1.06
CA ASP A 68 -10.23 -2.33 -0.17
C ASP A 68 -9.76 -3.03 -1.46
N MET A 69 -8.79 -3.96 -1.37
CA MET A 69 -8.47 -4.84 -2.49
C MET A 69 -9.71 -5.63 -2.93
N ALA A 70 -10.48 -6.18 -2.00
CA ALA A 70 -11.70 -6.91 -2.33
C ALA A 70 -12.76 -5.99 -2.91
N THR A 71 -12.99 -4.83 -2.29
CA THR A 71 -13.91 -3.78 -2.79
C THR A 71 -13.56 -3.35 -4.20
N MET A 72 -12.28 -3.15 -4.49
CA MET A 72 -11.81 -2.75 -5.81
C MET A 72 -12.04 -3.85 -6.85
N LEU A 73 -11.68 -5.09 -6.55
CA LEU A 73 -11.90 -6.22 -7.47
C LEU A 73 -13.38 -6.38 -7.80
N PHE A 74 -14.26 -6.22 -6.81
CA PHE A 74 -15.70 -6.20 -7.04
C PHE A 74 -16.11 -5.02 -7.93
N ALA A 75 -15.65 -3.79 -7.63
CA ALA A 75 -15.97 -2.60 -8.41
C ALA A 75 -15.52 -2.70 -9.89
N LEU A 76 -14.40 -3.39 -10.15
CA LEU A 76 -13.91 -3.62 -11.52
C LEU A 76 -14.80 -4.52 -12.36
N ARG A 77 -15.79 -5.21 -11.76
CA ARG A 77 -16.79 -6.00 -12.49
C ARG A 77 -17.92 -5.15 -13.06
N ILE A 78 -18.12 -3.95 -12.52
CA ILE A 78 -19.21 -3.06 -12.95
C ILE A 78 -18.81 -2.42 -14.29
N PRO A 79 -19.61 -2.59 -15.37
CA PRO A 79 -19.16 -2.41 -16.74
C PRO A 79 -19.24 -0.98 -17.28
N GLN A 80 -18.84 0.07 -16.52
CA GLN A 80 -18.95 1.42 -17.07
C GLN A 80 -17.87 2.36 -16.51
N PRO A 81 -16.80 2.64 -17.23
CA PRO A 81 -16.24 1.96 -18.40
C PRO A 81 -15.57 0.63 -18.02
N VAL A 82 -15.59 -0.33 -18.94
CA VAL A 82 -14.97 -1.63 -18.74
C VAL A 82 -13.45 -1.52 -18.71
N ARG A 83 -12.81 -2.07 -17.67
CA ARG A 83 -11.37 -2.20 -17.64
C ARG A 83 -10.91 -3.26 -18.66
N LYS A 84 -9.90 -2.90 -19.47
CA LYS A 84 -9.20 -3.83 -20.38
C LYS A 84 -7.73 -4.00 -19.99
N LYS A 85 -7.20 -3.07 -19.22
CA LYS A 85 -5.79 -3.02 -18.81
C LYS A 85 -5.49 -4.12 -17.79
N PRO A 86 -4.36 -4.85 -17.90
CA PRO A 86 -3.94 -5.82 -16.90
C PRO A 86 -3.80 -5.20 -15.51
N LEU A 87 -4.11 -5.98 -14.47
CA LEU A 87 -3.88 -5.63 -13.08
C LEU A 87 -3.00 -6.69 -12.43
N ALA A 88 -1.95 -6.27 -11.75
CA ALA A 88 -1.14 -7.17 -10.93
C ALA A 88 -1.22 -6.77 -9.46
N ILE A 89 -1.45 -7.74 -8.59
CA ILE A 89 -1.46 -7.56 -7.13
C ILE A 89 -0.29 -8.35 -6.56
N TYR A 90 0.56 -7.65 -5.84
CA TYR A 90 1.74 -8.19 -5.19
C TYR A 90 1.59 -8.10 -3.67
N GLY A 91 2.16 -9.06 -2.95
CA GLY A 91 2.20 -9.04 -1.49
C GLY A 91 3.03 -10.18 -0.95
N PRO A 92 3.22 -10.29 0.37
CA PRO A 92 4.00 -11.37 0.98
C PRO A 92 3.36 -12.74 0.74
N HIS A 93 4.08 -13.78 1.14
CA HIS A 93 3.55 -15.15 1.13
C HIS A 93 2.21 -15.23 1.87
N GLY A 94 1.25 -15.97 1.30
CA GLY A 94 -0.13 -16.05 1.78
C GLY A 94 -1.12 -15.20 0.99
N LEU A 95 -0.66 -14.28 0.11
CA LEU A 95 -1.54 -13.44 -0.71
C LEU A 95 -2.49 -14.26 -1.59
N LYS A 96 -2.00 -15.29 -2.25
CA LYS A 96 -2.82 -16.19 -3.08
C LYS A 96 -3.88 -16.91 -2.24
N THR A 97 -3.52 -17.27 -1.02
CA THR A 97 -4.44 -17.92 -0.09
C THR A 97 -5.49 -16.95 0.41
N LEU A 98 -5.11 -15.72 0.77
CA LEU A 98 -6.03 -14.65 1.14
C LEU A 98 -7.04 -14.39 0.00
N TYR A 99 -6.53 -14.18 -1.22
CA TYR A 99 -7.37 -13.94 -2.39
C TYR A 99 -8.38 -15.07 -2.60
N ARG A 100 -7.93 -16.34 -2.55
CA ARG A 100 -8.84 -17.49 -2.73
C ARG A 100 -9.91 -17.56 -1.65
N LYS A 101 -9.55 -17.32 -0.37
CA LYS A 101 -10.51 -17.31 0.74
C LYS A 101 -11.53 -16.18 0.59
N LEU A 102 -11.10 -14.97 0.28
CA LEU A 102 -12.00 -13.83 0.04
C LEU A 102 -12.89 -14.08 -1.16
N ASN A 103 -12.33 -14.58 -2.27
CA ASN A 103 -13.12 -14.87 -3.46
C ASN A 103 -14.16 -15.97 -3.19
N SER A 104 -13.82 -16.97 -2.40
CA SER A 104 -14.77 -18.00 -1.97
C SER A 104 -15.87 -17.44 -1.07
N ALA A 105 -15.51 -16.60 -0.09
CA ALA A 105 -16.47 -15.95 0.81
C ALA A 105 -17.44 -15.03 0.06
N PHE A 106 -16.99 -14.43 -1.05
CA PHE A 106 -17.78 -13.60 -1.95
C PHE A 106 -18.20 -14.35 -3.23
N GLU A 107 -18.38 -15.67 -3.17
CA GLU A 107 -18.99 -16.51 -4.23
C GLU A 107 -18.42 -16.28 -5.64
N GLY A 108 -17.11 -15.99 -5.75
CA GLY A 108 -16.42 -15.73 -7.03
C GLY A 108 -16.53 -14.27 -7.54
N TRP A 109 -17.13 -13.38 -6.76
CA TRP A 109 -17.29 -11.97 -7.17
C TRP A 109 -16.00 -11.17 -7.27
N LEU A 110 -14.87 -11.69 -6.84
CA LEU A 110 -13.56 -11.01 -6.96
C LEU A 110 -12.79 -11.41 -8.22
N GLU A 111 -13.27 -12.36 -9.00
CA GLU A 111 -12.66 -12.72 -10.29
C GLU A 111 -13.01 -11.69 -11.37
N PRO A 112 -12.12 -11.44 -12.35
CA PRO A 112 -12.46 -10.63 -13.50
C PRO A 112 -13.72 -11.16 -14.21
N PRO A 113 -14.65 -10.28 -14.63
CA PRO A 113 -15.83 -10.72 -15.39
C PRO A 113 -15.39 -11.34 -16.71
N VAL A 114 -16.18 -12.30 -17.20
CA VAL A 114 -15.90 -13.04 -18.43
C VAL A 114 -16.79 -12.52 -19.54
N TYR A 115 -16.18 -12.23 -20.72
CA TYR A 115 -16.92 -11.86 -21.90
C TYR A 115 -17.47 -13.13 -22.61
N ARG A 116 -18.77 -13.11 -22.92
CA ARG A 116 -19.41 -14.05 -23.85
C ARG A 116 -19.86 -13.29 -25.09
N ALA A 117 -19.67 -13.86 -26.28
CA ALA A 117 -20.10 -13.24 -27.52
C ALA A 117 -21.56 -12.79 -27.45
N GLY A 118 -21.81 -11.49 -27.61
CA GLY A 118 -23.14 -10.89 -27.62
C GLY A 118 -23.78 -10.54 -26.27
N GLN A 119 -23.16 -10.89 -25.15
CA GLN A 119 -23.66 -10.51 -23.81
C GLN A 119 -22.56 -10.00 -22.91
N LEU A 120 -22.73 -8.79 -22.40
CA LEU A 120 -21.99 -8.31 -21.24
C LEU A 120 -22.49 -9.08 -20.02
N ALA A 121 -21.84 -10.19 -19.68
CA ALA A 121 -22.14 -10.91 -18.46
C ALA A 121 -21.59 -10.11 -17.26
N ALA A 122 -22.32 -9.07 -16.89
CA ALA A 122 -21.93 -8.18 -15.78
C ALA A 122 -22.03 -8.87 -14.42
N PHE A 123 -22.77 -9.96 -14.32
CA PHE A 123 -23.08 -10.61 -13.05
C PHE A 123 -22.75 -12.11 -13.11
N PRO A 124 -22.14 -12.68 -12.07
CA PRO A 124 -22.03 -14.13 -11.96
C PRO A 124 -23.45 -14.72 -11.90
N ILE A 125 -23.62 -15.86 -12.52
CA ILE A 125 -24.83 -16.65 -12.36
C ILE A 125 -24.82 -17.16 -10.93
N ALA A 126 -25.93 -16.96 -10.20
CA ALA A 126 -26.11 -17.51 -8.87
C ALA A 126 -25.68 -19.00 -8.81
N GLY A 127 -24.90 -19.38 -7.80
CA GLY A 127 -24.48 -20.76 -7.61
C GLY A 127 -23.02 -21.09 -7.86
N GLY A 128 -22.12 -20.11 -7.91
CA GLY A 128 -20.65 -20.34 -7.90
C GLY A 128 -20.08 -21.08 -9.14
N GLN A 129 -20.84 -21.19 -10.23
CA GLN A 129 -20.33 -21.82 -11.44
C GLN A 129 -19.27 -20.95 -12.12
N LYS A 130 -18.07 -21.50 -12.29
CA LYS A 130 -17.02 -20.87 -13.10
C LYS A 130 -17.54 -20.58 -14.50
N MET A 131 -17.62 -19.31 -14.84
CA MET A 131 -18.01 -18.91 -16.20
C MET A 131 -16.89 -19.27 -17.18
N LYS A 132 -17.20 -20.04 -18.22
CA LYS A 132 -16.28 -20.32 -19.32
C LYS A 132 -16.23 -19.09 -20.25
N GLY A 133 -15.04 -18.58 -20.53
CA GLY A 133 -14.83 -17.46 -21.44
C GLY A 133 -13.49 -16.75 -21.18
N THR A 134 -13.19 -15.69 -21.96
CA THR A 134 -11.98 -14.88 -21.78
C THR A 134 -12.22 -13.81 -20.72
N PRO A 135 -11.38 -13.69 -19.69
CA PRO A 135 -11.48 -12.59 -18.72
C PRO A 135 -11.39 -11.23 -19.42
N MET A 136 -12.18 -10.26 -18.98
CA MET A 136 -12.20 -8.91 -19.58
C MET A 136 -10.89 -8.16 -19.37
N TYR A 137 -10.17 -8.48 -18.32
CA TYR A 137 -8.80 -8.01 -18.09
C TYR A 137 -7.97 -9.10 -17.41
N PRO A 138 -6.66 -9.19 -17.71
CA PRO A 138 -5.77 -10.08 -17.00
C PRO A 138 -5.57 -9.64 -15.56
N LEU A 139 -5.80 -10.55 -14.59
CA LEU A 139 -5.49 -10.37 -13.18
C LEU A 139 -4.36 -11.32 -12.78
N ALA A 140 -3.27 -10.77 -12.27
CA ALA A 140 -2.15 -11.53 -11.73
C ALA A 140 -2.05 -11.34 -10.22
N ILE A 141 -2.03 -12.44 -9.46
CA ILE A 141 -1.77 -12.44 -8.01
C ILE A 141 -0.40 -13.06 -7.78
N GLN A 142 0.54 -12.27 -7.25
CA GLN A 142 1.94 -12.68 -7.12
C GLN A 142 2.45 -12.49 -5.69
N GLU A 143 3.03 -13.55 -5.14
CA GLU A 143 3.65 -13.52 -3.83
C GLU A 143 5.13 -13.13 -3.95
N LEU A 144 5.57 -12.30 -3.03
CA LEU A 144 6.93 -11.79 -2.95
C LEU A 144 7.60 -12.24 -1.65
N GLY A 145 8.84 -12.69 -1.78
CA GLY A 145 9.79 -12.80 -0.68
C GLY A 145 10.75 -11.61 -0.68
N GLU A 146 11.98 -11.85 -0.22
CA GLU A 146 13.07 -10.86 -0.33
C GLU A 146 13.69 -10.94 -1.72
N GLN A 147 13.39 -9.97 -2.56
CA GLN A 147 13.80 -9.98 -3.96
C GLN A 147 13.81 -8.59 -4.58
N THR A 148 14.29 -8.51 -5.81
CA THR A 148 14.18 -7.30 -6.65
C THR A 148 13.50 -7.67 -7.95
N LEU A 149 12.37 -7.04 -8.22
CA LEU A 149 11.64 -7.12 -9.48
C LEU A 149 12.10 -6.02 -10.42
N ARG A 150 12.30 -6.34 -11.69
CA ARG A 150 12.48 -5.37 -12.77
C ARG A 150 11.15 -5.23 -13.51
N LEU A 151 10.58 -4.05 -13.47
CA LEU A 151 9.30 -3.72 -14.09
C LEU A 151 9.51 -2.67 -15.19
N ASN A 152 8.43 -2.17 -15.77
CA ASN A 152 8.46 -1.22 -16.91
C ASN A 152 9.12 0.12 -16.53
N GLY A 153 10.47 0.21 -16.65
CA GLY A 153 11.23 1.43 -16.38
C GLY A 153 11.51 1.73 -14.91
N TYR A 154 11.26 0.77 -14.01
CA TYR A 154 11.61 0.88 -12.59
C TYR A 154 11.87 -0.48 -11.95
N THR A 155 12.48 -0.46 -10.77
CA THR A 155 12.68 -1.66 -9.96
C THR A 155 11.90 -1.55 -8.65
N VAL A 156 11.50 -2.71 -8.13
CA VAL A 156 10.89 -2.86 -6.80
C VAL A 156 11.70 -3.88 -6.01
N THR A 157 12.34 -3.43 -4.95
CA THR A 157 13.05 -4.30 -4.00
C THR A 157 12.19 -4.48 -2.76
N THR A 158 12.06 -5.72 -2.31
CA THR A 158 11.33 -6.09 -1.10
C THR A 158 12.26 -6.70 -0.07
N ARG A 159 12.01 -6.42 1.20
CA ARG A 159 12.65 -7.05 2.37
C ARG A 159 11.59 -7.35 3.42
N ARG A 160 11.79 -8.42 4.16
CA ARG A 160 10.97 -8.69 5.35
C ARG A 160 11.25 -7.63 6.39
N VAL A 161 10.19 -7.13 6.99
CA VAL A 161 10.24 -6.18 8.10
C VAL A 161 9.66 -6.83 9.35
N ASP A 162 9.92 -6.24 10.51
CA ASP A 162 9.55 -6.84 11.78
C ASP A 162 8.17 -6.36 12.23
N HIS A 163 7.14 -7.12 11.90
CA HIS A 163 5.77 -6.84 12.32
C HIS A 163 5.09 -8.14 12.76
N TYR A 164 5.31 -8.51 14.02
CA TYR A 164 4.84 -9.78 14.59
C TYR A 164 5.18 -10.98 13.68
N GLN A 165 4.29 -11.95 13.59
CA GLN A 165 4.44 -13.13 12.73
C GLN A 165 3.69 -12.98 11.38
N THR A 166 3.41 -11.74 10.93
CA THR A 166 2.60 -11.50 9.73
C THR A 166 3.32 -11.79 8.42
N GLY A 167 4.66 -11.94 8.45
CA GLY A 167 5.46 -12.03 7.24
C GLY A 167 5.51 -10.73 6.43
N ALA A 168 5.29 -9.59 7.08
CA ALA A 168 5.27 -8.27 6.46
C ALA A 168 6.53 -7.94 5.66
N ILE A 169 6.35 -7.20 4.56
CA ILE A 169 7.43 -6.75 3.69
C ILE A 169 7.34 -5.23 3.46
N GLY A 170 8.49 -4.58 3.49
CA GLY A 170 8.64 -3.20 3.04
C GLY A 170 9.06 -3.15 1.57
N TYR A 171 8.88 -1.99 0.96
CA TYR A 171 9.11 -1.75 -0.46
C TYR A 171 10.10 -0.61 -0.70
N ARG A 172 11.00 -0.81 -1.68
CA ARG A 172 11.84 0.23 -2.28
C ARG A 172 11.59 0.27 -3.78
N LEU A 173 11.09 1.40 -4.28
CA LEU A 173 10.85 1.66 -5.70
C LEU A 173 11.92 2.61 -6.22
N GLN A 174 12.52 2.28 -7.37
CA GLN A 174 13.58 3.08 -7.96
C GLN A 174 13.32 3.30 -9.45
N SER A 175 13.25 4.57 -9.88
CA SER A 175 13.00 4.98 -11.26
C SER A 175 13.60 6.34 -11.55
N GLY A 176 14.27 6.51 -12.69
CA GLY A 176 14.83 7.79 -13.12
C GLY A 176 15.76 8.43 -12.10
N GLY A 177 16.59 7.65 -11.42
CA GLY A 177 17.50 8.13 -10.37
C GLY A 177 16.81 8.53 -9.06
N LYS A 178 15.49 8.36 -8.94
CA LYS A 178 14.70 8.66 -7.75
C LYS A 178 14.32 7.40 -6.99
N VAL A 179 14.27 7.51 -5.68
CA VAL A 179 13.98 6.39 -4.77
C VAL A 179 12.86 6.75 -3.80
N LEU A 180 11.81 5.93 -3.81
CA LEU A 180 10.76 5.88 -2.80
C LEU A 180 10.92 4.60 -1.98
N ALA A 181 10.93 4.71 -0.66
CA ALA A 181 10.83 3.56 0.24
C ALA A 181 9.58 3.68 1.14
N TYR A 182 8.91 2.56 1.39
CA TYR A 182 7.72 2.47 2.23
C TYR A 182 7.83 1.27 3.17
N SER A 183 7.65 1.51 4.45
CA SER A 183 7.82 0.47 5.46
C SER A 183 6.64 -0.51 5.52
N GLY A 184 5.39 -0.06 5.29
CA GLY A 184 4.25 -0.71 5.91
C GLY A 184 4.39 -0.63 7.42
N ASP A 185 3.78 -1.56 8.15
CA ASP A 185 3.94 -1.67 9.59
C ASP A 185 5.21 -2.46 9.92
N THR A 186 5.98 -1.94 10.88
CA THR A 186 7.24 -2.56 11.28
C THR A 186 7.72 -2.07 12.64
N ASP A 187 8.45 -2.90 13.35
CA ASP A 187 9.37 -2.45 14.40
C ASP A 187 10.70 -1.98 13.80
N THR A 188 11.59 -1.48 14.66
CA THR A 188 12.96 -1.12 14.26
C THR A 188 13.70 -2.38 13.83
N CYS A 189 14.11 -2.43 12.56
CA CYS A 189 14.88 -3.54 12.00
C CYS A 189 15.88 -3.05 10.95
N GLN A 190 16.92 -3.83 10.70
CA GLN A 190 17.95 -3.50 9.72
C GLN A 190 17.37 -3.38 8.30
N ALA A 191 16.39 -4.21 7.98
CA ALA A 191 15.76 -4.26 6.65
C ALA A 191 15.16 -2.91 6.23
N ILE A 192 14.50 -2.19 7.14
CA ILE A 192 13.93 -0.89 6.79
C ILE A 192 14.98 0.21 6.64
N VAL A 193 16.08 0.13 7.37
CA VAL A 193 17.24 1.02 7.15
C VAL A 193 17.84 0.78 5.76
N GLU A 194 17.98 -0.48 5.34
CA GLU A 194 18.48 -0.85 4.01
C GLU A 194 17.55 -0.39 2.89
N LEU A 195 16.25 -0.64 3.01
CA LEU A 195 15.25 -0.16 2.04
C LEU A 195 15.28 1.36 1.91
N GLY A 196 15.43 2.07 3.03
CA GLY A 196 15.47 3.52 3.10
C GLY A 196 16.79 4.15 2.68
N LYS A 197 17.87 3.36 2.47
CA LYS A 197 19.22 3.88 2.23
C LYS A 197 19.27 4.86 1.05
N GLY A 198 19.60 6.13 1.34
CA GLY A 198 19.69 7.21 0.36
C GLY A 198 18.36 7.55 -0.32
N ALA A 199 17.22 7.14 0.21
CA ALA A 199 15.91 7.40 -0.40
C ALA A 199 15.65 8.91 -0.55
N ASP A 200 15.10 9.29 -1.71
CA ASP A 200 14.60 10.65 -1.91
C ASP A 200 13.36 10.90 -1.05
N LEU A 201 12.53 9.86 -0.86
CA LEU A 201 11.41 9.84 0.08
C LEU A 201 11.37 8.49 0.81
N LEU A 202 11.47 8.52 2.13
CA LEU A 202 11.22 7.39 3.02
C LEU A 202 9.90 7.64 3.75
N ILE A 203 8.92 6.75 3.55
CA ILE A 203 7.64 6.77 4.25
C ILE A 203 7.70 5.69 5.33
N LEU A 204 7.63 6.10 6.59
CA LEU A 204 7.58 5.20 7.73
C LEU A 204 6.22 5.28 8.43
N GLU A 205 5.78 4.16 8.95
CA GLU A 205 4.77 4.15 9.99
C GLU A 205 5.29 4.88 11.23
N CYS A 206 4.38 5.42 12.04
CA CYS A 206 4.68 6.07 13.31
C CYS A 206 3.46 5.91 14.21
N SER A 207 3.30 4.74 14.78
CA SER A 207 2.05 4.31 15.38
C SER A 207 1.85 4.81 16.80
N MET A 208 2.92 4.85 17.60
CA MET A 208 2.81 5.08 19.03
C MET A 208 3.78 6.15 19.53
N PRO A 209 3.39 6.95 20.56
CA PRO A 209 4.32 7.80 21.32
C PRO A 209 5.49 7.00 21.88
N ASP A 210 6.66 7.64 22.06
CA ASP A 210 7.86 6.97 22.57
C ASP A 210 7.60 6.26 23.92
N GLU A 211 6.81 6.88 24.78
CA GLU A 211 6.47 6.40 26.13
C GLU A 211 5.41 5.27 26.11
N ARG A 212 4.84 4.98 24.94
CA ARG A 212 3.78 3.99 24.74
C ARG A 212 4.14 3.01 23.62
N LYS A 213 5.44 2.72 23.45
CA LYS A 213 5.94 1.77 22.46
C LYS A 213 5.14 0.47 22.50
N ALA A 214 4.64 0.05 21.33
CA ALA A 214 4.08 -1.29 21.11
C ALA A 214 5.03 -2.09 20.22
N GLY A 215 5.28 -3.34 20.55
CA GLY A 215 6.08 -4.22 19.68
C GLY A 215 5.47 -4.30 18.29
N GLY A 216 6.30 -4.48 17.26
CA GLY A 216 5.87 -4.53 15.86
C GLY A 216 5.51 -3.18 15.23
N HIS A 217 5.68 -2.06 15.95
CA HIS A 217 5.40 -0.71 15.48
C HIS A 217 6.47 0.30 15.88
N LEU A 218 6.60 1.39 15.13
CA LEU A 218 7.57 2.46 15.37
C LEU A 218 7.03 3.59 16.24
N THR A 219 7.96 4.23 16.93
CA THR A 219 7.77 5.50 17.62
C THR A 219 8.44 6.65 16.87
N PRO A 220 8.13 7.92 17.19
CA PRO A 220 8.78 9.09 16.57
C PRO A 220 10.30 9.09 16.69
N SER A 221 10.86 8.72 17.85
CA SER A 221 12.32 8.66 18.04
C SER A 221 12.96 7.59 17.17
N GLU A 222 12.35 6.41 17.08
CA GLU A 222 12.81 5.32 16.21
C GLU A 222 12.73 5.69 14.72
N CYS A 223 11.64 6.35 14.29
CA CYS A 223 11.53 6.89 12.93
C CYS A 223 12.68 7.86 12.62
N GLY A 224 13.00 8.74 13.57
CA GLY A 224 14.13 9.67 13.43
C GLY A 224 15.47 8.95 13.32
N TYR A 225 15.69 7.94 14.15
CA TYR A 225 16.89 7.11 14.13
C TYR A 225 17.04 6.36 12.79
N ILE A 226 16.00 5.67 12.33
CA ILE A 226 15.99 4.95 11.04
C ILE A 226 16.27 5.90 9.88
N ALA A 227 15.63 7.06 9.86
CA ALA A 227 15.83 8.05 8.80
C ALA A 227 17.26 8.59 8.74
N ALA A 228 17.89 8.81 9.89
CA ALA A 228 19.27 9.23 10.00
C ALA A 228 20.24 8.12 9.56
N ALA A 229 20.04 6.90 10.05
CA ALA A 229 20.85 5.73 9.68
C ALA A 229 20.75 5.43 8.18
N ALA A 230 19.57 5.51 7.60
CA ALA A 230 19.32 5.36 6.18
C ALA A 230 19.83 6.53 5.34
N ARG A 231 20.19 7.68 5.94
CA ARG A 231 20.57 8.91 5.23
C ARG A 231 19.54 9.31 4.17
N CYS A 232 18.24 9.13 4.46
CA CYS A 232 17.20 9.54 3.55
C CYS A 232 17.15 11.06 3.43
N LYS A 233 16.71 11.58 2.27
CA LYS A 233 16.64 13.03 2.02
C LYS A 233 15.37 13.64 2.60
N HIS A 234 14.27 12.89 2.56
CA HIS A 234 12.96 13.30 3.06
C HIS A 234 12.30 12.15 3.81
N LEU A 235 11.93 12.38 5.05
CA LEU A 235 11.14 11.49 5.88
C LEU A 235 9.68 11.95 5.87
N ALA A 236 8.76 11.06 5.52
CA ALA A 236 7.32 11.25 5.74
C ALA A 236 6.82 10.18 6.73
N LEU A 237 6.01 10.60 7.69
CA LEU A 237 5.42 9.69 8.69
C LEU A 237 3.95 9.49 8.40
N THR A 238 3.45 8.28 8.61
CA THR A 238 2.07 7.86 8.40
C THR A 238 1.64 6.89 9.50
N HIS A 239 0.44 6.31 9.38
CA HIS A 239 -0.07 5.26 10.28
C HIS A 239 -0.16 5.71 11.73
N PHE A 240 -0.75 6.89 11.96
CA PHE A 240 -0.87 7.44 13.31
C PHE A 240 -2.11 6.92 14.01
N TYR A 241 -1.94 6.32 15.19
CA TYR A 241 -3.05 6.07 16.11
C TYR A 241 -3.58 7.36 16.73
N PRO A 242 -4.86 7.42 17.16
CA PRO A 242 -5.43 8.62 17.77
C PRO A 242 -4.74 9.10 19.08
N VAL A 243 -3.89 8.25 19.66
CA VAL A 243 -3.14 8.54 20.90
C VAL A 243 -2.13 9.69 20.78
N PHE A 244 -1.90 10.22 19.58
CA PHE A 244 -0.97 11.34 19.35
C PHE A 244 -1.58 12.73 19.63
N GLN A 245 -2.81 12.82 20.11
CA GLN A 245 -3.40 14.11 20.41
C GLN A 245 -2.55 14.89 21.43
N GLY A 246 -2.08 16.08 21.04
CA GLY A 246 -1.21 16.92 21.87
C GLY A 246 0.26 16.47 21.97
N TYR A 247 0.67 15.42 21.26
CA TYR A 247 2.04 14.91 21.29
C TYR A 247 2.92 15.57 20.21
N ASP A 248 4.08 16.07 20.60
CA ASP A 248 5.03 16.71 19.66
C ASP A 248 5.93 15.68 18.98
N ILE A 249 5.38 15.04 17.93
CA ILE A 249 6.11 14.09 17.08
C ILE A 249 7.37 14.73 16.48
N ARG A 250 7.27 16.00 16.01
CA ARG A 250 8.40 16.68 15.35
C ARG A 250 9.60 16.81 16.27
N ARG A 251 9.38 17.21 17.53
CA ARG A 251 10.44 17.37 18.53
C ARG A 251 11.19 16.05 18.76
N ARG A 252 10.47 14.92 18.81
CA ARG A 252 11.06 13.60 19.04
C ARG A 252 11.91 13.16 17.84
N VAL A 253 11.35 13.21 16.64
CA VAL A 253 12.09 12.88 15.37
C VAL A 253 13.36 13.75 15.23
N ARG A 254 13.26 15.06 15.53
CA ARG A 254 14.35 16.03 15.38
C ARG A 254 15.55 15.79 16.31
N ARG A 255 15.43 14.92 17.28
CA ARG A 255 16.57 14.49 18.11
C ARG A 255 17.60 13.74 17.27
N PHE A 256 17.16 12.97 16.29
CA PHE A 256 17.99 12.08 15.48
C PHE A 256 18.12 12.53 14.01
N TYR A 257 17.04 13.02 13.41
CA TYR A 257 16.99 13.35 12.00
C TYR A 257 16.80 14.85 11.75
N LYS A 258 17.73 15.45 10.98
CA LYS A 258 17.75 16.88 10.66
C LYS A 258 17.27 17.21 9.24
N GLY A 259 17.03 16.18 8.42
CA GLY A 259 16.56 16.34 7.03
C GLY A 259 15.09 16.80 6.94
N ARG A 260 14.55 16.82 5.74
CA ARG A 260 13.15 17.21 5.50
C ARG A 260 12.20 16.24 6.16
N LEU A 261 11.22 16.74 6.94
CA LEU A 261 10.24 15.96 7.68
C LEU A 261 8.82 16.41 7.34
N THR A 262 7.97 15.46 6.97
CA THR A 262 6.53 15.64 6.75
C THR A 262 5.75 14.72 7.70
N LEU A 263 4.81 15.26 8.43
CA LEU A 263 3.78 14.47 9.09
C LEU A 263 2.64 14.25 8.11
N GLY A 264 2.36 13.00 7.79
CA GLY A 264 1.32 12.58 6.86
C GLY A 264 -0.06 13.00 7.34
N ARG A 265 -0.90 13.27 6.37
CA ARG A 265 -2.34 13.46 6.52
C ARG A 265 -3.02 12.90 5.28
N ASP A 266 -4.29 12.63 5.37
CA ASP A 266 -5.08 12.16 4.23
C ASP A 266 -4.97 13.14 3.05
N LEU A 267 -4.90 12.58 1.85
CA LEU A 267 -4.84 13.26 0.55
C LEU A 267 -3.59 14.15 0.37
N LEU A 268 -2.55 13.98 1.18
CA LEU A 268 -1.34 14.81 1.10
C LEU A 268 -0.46 14.36 -0.07
N ARG A 269 -0.21 15.30 -1.00
CA ARG A 269 0.78 15.10 -2.06
C ARG A 269 2.20 15.36 -1.55
N VAL A 270 3.11 14.43 -1.85
CA VAL A 270 4.53 14.51 -1.48
C VAL A 270 5.37 14.35 -2.75
N HIS A 271 6.31 15.25 -2.97
CA HIS A 271 7.21 15.18 -4.13
C HIS A 271 8.46 14.36 -3.81
N VAL A 272 8.87 13.49 -4.75
CA VAL A 272 10.08 12.66 -4.69
C VAL A 272 11.18 13.23 -5.58
#